data_0bd02ffba2d75c6d4af2feab35f7afa5
#
_entry.id   0bd02ffba2d75c6d4af2feab35f7afa5
#
_cell.length_a   1.000
_cell.length_b   1.000
_cell.length_c   1.000
_cell.angle_alpha   90.00
_cell.angle_beta   90.00
_cell.angle_gamma   90.00
#
_symmetry.space_group_name_H-M   'P 1'
#
loop_
_entity.id
_entity.type
_entity.pdbx_description
1 polymer ?
#
loop_
_entity_poly.entity_id
_entity_poly.type
_entity_poly.pdbx_seq_one_letter_code
_entity_poly.pdbx_strand_id
1 'polypeptide(L)'
;EKAQQVGGFTVMHREDMRKLAPRWLYWTEEVRQDPDSWANTGDIYNANGKYGPPWISEMYGYVFAAAEVGITFQVHDDFMLYPGYDPPSDSRFPVVLHYGLTFNVQDYAFDKQWFHRSVLGCPTPELFQRPPTLAELRSKGPQRRRDEVALVCAWGLYNATRQYAIERCGIA
;
A
#
# COMPACT_ATOMS: atom_id res chain seq x y z
N GLU A 1 -1.17 -6.13 27.38
CA GLU A 1 -1.91 -6.48 26.13
C GLU A 1 -1.00 -6.20 24.95
N LYS A 2 -0.84 -7.18 24.07
CA LYS A 2 -0.05 -6.95 22.84
C LYS A 2 -0.86 -6.02 21.95
N ALA A 3 -0.25 -4.90 21.54
CA ALA A 3 -0.82 -4.04 20.51
C ALA A 3 -1.14 -4.89 19.28
N GLN A 4 -2.37 -4.82 18.79
CA GLN A 4 -2.79 -5.59 17.64
C GLN A 4 -2.14 -4.98 16.38
N GLN A 5 -1.64 -5.82 15.50
CA GLN A 5 -1.06 -5.37 14.24
C GLN A 5 -2.17 -4.82 13.33
N VAL A 6 -1.88 -3.71 12.67
CA VAL A 6 -2.77 -3.09 11.68
C VAL A 6 -2.12 -3.21 10.31
N GLY A 7 -2.90 -3.68 9.34
CA GLY A 7 -2.49 -3.70 7.94
C GLY A 7 -2.99 -2.48 7.19
N GLY A 8 -2.56 -2.34 5.94
CA GLY A 8 -3.03 -1.30 5.02
C GLY A 8 -4.45 -1.51 4.48
N PHE A 9 -5.17 -2.52 4.96
CA PHE A 9 -6.51 -2.87 4.53
C PHE A 9 -7.31 -3.46 5.69
N THR A 10 -8.49 -2.90 5.93
CA THR A 10 -9.38 -3.33 7.01
C THR A 10 -10.81 -3.45 6.52
N VAL A 11 -11.49 -4.51 6.92
CA VAL A 11 -12.94 -4.71 6.72
C VAL A 11 -13.58 -4.77 8.09
N MET A 12 -14.62 -3.97 8.32
CA MET A 12 -15.36 -3.98 9.57
C MET A 12 -16.84 -3.71 9.36
N HIS A 13 -17.64 -4.06 10.36
CA HIS A 13 -19.05 -3.72 10.36
C HIS A 13 -19.25 -2.20 10.55
N ARG A 14 -20.26 -1.63 9.89
CA ARG A 14 -20.52 -0.18 9.94
C ARG A 14 -20.74 0.37 11.35
N GLU A 15 -21.32 -0.42 12.25
CA GLU A 15 -21.55 0.01 13.64
C GLU A 15 -20.26 0.08 14.44
N ASP A 16 -19.30 -0.81 14.15
CA ASP A 16 -17.96 -0.74 14.74
C ASP A 16 -17.21 0.48 14.18
N MET A 17 -17.33 0.78 12.90
CA MET A 17 -16.77 2.01 12.33
C MET A 17 -17.37 3.27 12.97
N ARG A 18 -18.67 3.30 13.25
CA ARG A 18 -19.31 4.46 13.91
C ARG A 18 -18.77 4.71 15.32
N LYS A 19 -18.45 3.64 16.06
CA LYS A 19 -17.81 3.74 17.39
C LYS A 19 -16.33 4.15 17.26
N LEU A 20 -15.65 3.55 16.31
CA LEU A 20 -14.21 3.72 16.11
C LEU A 20 -13.85 5.09 15.56
N ALA A 21 -14.54 5.58 14.53
CA ALA A 21 -14.11 6.73 13.72
C ALA A 21 -13.83 8.01 14.54
N PRO A 22 -14.70 8.45 15.49
CA PRO A 22 -14.41 9.64 16.28
C PRO A 22 -13.20 9.46 17.19
N ARG A 23 -12.96 8.24 17.70
CA ARG A 23 -11.80 7.94 18.54
C ARG A 23 -10.54 7.78 17.71
N TRP A 24 -10.66 7.25 16.49
CA TRP A 24 -9.56 7.16 15.53
C TRP A 24 -9.04 8.55 15.15
N LEU A 25 -9.93 9.48 14.83
CA LEU A 25 -9.54 10.87 14.57
C LEU A 25 -8.82 11.48 15.78
N TYR A 26 -9.43 11.38 16.97
CA TYR A 26 -8.85 11.91 18.21
C TYR A 26 -7.42 11.37 18.44
N TRP A 27 -7.24 10.05 18.42
CA TRP A 27 -5.93 9.45 18.66
C TRP A 27 -4.91 9.75 17.56
N THR A 28 -5.37 9.90 16.31
CA THR A 28 -4.49 10.33 15.21
C THR A 28 -3.93 11.73 15.46
N GLU A 29 -4.76 12.65 15.93
CA GLU A 29 -4.37 14.00 16.28
C GLU A 29 -3.42 14.02 17.50
N GLU A 30 -3.72 13.26 18.54
CA GLU A 30 -2.85 13.13 19.72
C GLU A 30 -1.45 12.62 19.34
N VAL A 31 -1.36 11.55 18.53
CA VAL A 31 -0.08 11.03 18.04
C VAL A 31 0.68 12.09 17.23
N ARG A 32 -0.01 12.89 16.44
CA ARG A 32 0.62 13.94 15.62
C ARG A 32 1.11 15.13 16.43
N GLN A 33 0.52 15.38 17.57
CA GLN A 33 0.86 16.52 18.44
C GLN A 33 1.94 16.19 19.48
N ASP A 34 2.31 14.92 19.62
CA ASP A 34 3.34 14.46 20.56
C ASP A 34 4.52 13.80 19.84
N PRO A 35 5.35 14.60 19.12
CA PRO A 35 6.49 14.08 18.40
C PRO A 35 7.55 13.47 19.31
N ASP A 36 7.66 13.93 20.56
CA ASP A 36 8.69 13.47 21.49
C ASP A 36 8.45 12.02 21.90
N SER A 37 7.22 11.63 22.17
CA SER A 37 6.85 10.25 22.49
C SER A 37 7.06 9.30 21.32
N TRP A 38 7.00 9.80 20.07
CA TRP A 38 7.08 8.98 18.86
C TRP A 38 8.45 9.04 18.16
N ALA A 39 9.37 9.89 18.61
CA ALA A 39 10.71 10.04 18.02
C ALA A 39 11.53 8.73 17.99
N ASN A 40 11.28 7.82 18.92
CA ASN A 40 12.02 6.57 19.10
C ASN A 40 11.21 5.32 18.71
N THR A 41 10.11 5.45 18.00
CA THR A 41 9.26 4.31 17.62
C THR A 41 9.81 3.47 16.48
N GLY A 42 10.91 3.90 15.85
CA GLY A 42 11.45 3.30 14.63
C GLY A 42 10.81 3.84 13.35
N ASP A 43 9.94 4.81 13.43
CA ASP A 43 9.41 5.52 12.28
C ASP A 43 10.52 6.40 11.67
N ILE A 44 10.99 6.03 10.49
CA ILE A 44 12.11 6.66 9.81
C ILE A 44 11.86 8.14 9.46
N TYR A 45 10.61 8.55 9.34
CA TYR A 45 10.26 9.93 8.98
C TYR A 45 10.26 10.87 10.18
N ASN A 46 10.26 10.34 11.39
CA ASN A 46 10.31 11.13 12.61
C ASN A 46 11.53 10.87 13.47
N ALA A 47 12.52 10.13 12.98
CA ALA A 47 13.69 9.66 13.72
C ALA A 47 14.49 10.77 14.42
N ASN A 48 14.28 12.05 14.10
CA ASN A 48 14.96 13.19 14.72
C ASN A 48 14.04 14.41 14.93
N GLY A 49 12.73 14.24 14.93
CA GLY A 49 11.78 15.36 15.00
C GLY A 49 11.86 16.34 13.81
N LYS A 50 12.72 16.05 12.83
CA LYS A 50 13.05 16.97 11.73
C LYS A 50 11.99 17.03 10.63
N TYR A 51 11.15 16.00 10.52
CA TYR A 51 10.22 15.82 9.39
C TYR A 51 8.74 15.91 9.76
N GLY A 52 8.44 16.39 10.97
CA GLY A 52 7.07 16.48 11.46
C GLY A 52 6.57 15.17 12.11
N PRO A 53 5.27 15.06 12.34
CA PRO A 53 4.68 13.89 13.00
C PRO A 53 4.85 12.62 12.17
N PRO A 54 4.79 11.41 12.81
CA PRO A 54 4.90 10.13 12.12
C PRO A 54 3.94 10.05 10.93
N TRP A 55 4.45 9.64 9.77
CA TRP A 55 3.63 9.54 8.56
C TRP A 55 2.53 8.47 8.68
N ILE A 56 2.70 7.51 9.60
CA ILE A 56 1.72 6.44 9.92
C ILE A 56 0.92 6.75 11.19
N SER A 57 0.80 8.02 11.55
CA SER A 57 0.05 8.44 12.76
C SER A 57 -1.39 7.95 12.78
N GLU A 58 -2.03 7.85 11.61
CA GLU A 58 -3.38 7.31 11.49
C GLU A 58 -3.45 5.81 11.82
N MET A 59 -2.39 5.05 11.58
CA MET A 59 -2.32 3.63 11.95
C MET A 59 -2.20 3.46 13.46
N TYR A 60 -1.38 4.27 14.11
CA TYR A 60 -1.32 4.31 15.58
C TYR A 60 -2.66 4.74 16.19
N GLY A 61 -3.25 5.82 15.66
CA GLY A 61 -4.55 6.30 16.10
C GLY A 61 -5.64 5.23 15.98
N TYR A 62 -5.61 4.46 14.90
CA TYR A 62 -6.52 3.33 14.70
C TYR A 62 -6.38 2.26 15.78
N VAL A 63 -5.14 1.83 16.09
CA VAL A 63 -4.90 0.80 17.12
C VAL A 63 -5.36 1.26 18.50
N PHE A 64 -5.05 2.50 18.88
CA PHE A 64 -5.45 3.05 20.18
C PHE A 64 -6.95 3.21 20.28
N ALA A 65 -7.59 3.72 19.24
CA ALA A 65 -9.05 3.83 19.20
C ALA A 65 -9.74 2.47 19.30
N ALA A 66 -9.25 1.47 18.59
CA ALA A 66 -9.80 0.13 18.62
C ALA A 66 -9.68 -0.50 20.02
N ALA A 67 -8.53 -0.34 20.67
CA ALA A 67 -8.33 -0.80 22.05
C ALA A 67 -9.28 -0.11 23.03
N GLU A 68 -9.47 1.22 22.87
CA GLU A 68 -10.37 2.00 23.73
C GLU A 68 -11.83 1.59 23.57
N VAL A 69 -12.31 1.34 22.35
CA VAL A 69 -13.70 0.96 22.10
C VAL A 69 -13.95 -0.56 22.19
N GLY A 70 -12.92 -1.34 22.53
CA GLY A 70 -13.00 -2.78 22.72
C GLY A 70 -13.16 -3.59 21.43
N ILE A 71 -12.68 -3.06 20.30
CA ILE A 71 -12.66 -3.78 19.03
C ILE A 71 -11.38 -4.63 18.94
N THR A 72 -11.55 -5.90 18.60
CA THR A 72 -10.45 -6.83 18.32
C THR A 72 -10.40 -7.15 16.83
N PHE A 73 -9.20 -7.40 16.30
CA PHE A 73 -8.98 -7.71 14.90
C PHE A 73 -8.63 -9.18 14.71
N GLN A 74 -9.08 -9.70 13.57
CA GLN A 74 -8.57 -10.94 13.02
C GLN A 74 -7.65 -10.60 11.84
N VAL A 75 -6.38 -10.96 11.97
CA VAL A 75 -5.38 -10.72 10.91
C VAL A 75 -5.40 -11.89 9.93
N HIS A 76 -5.45 -11.58 8.65
CA HIS A 76 -5.38 -12.55 7.55
C HIS A 76 -4.23 -12.19 6.62
N ASP A 77 -3.21 -13.02 6.57
CA ASP A 77 -1.98 -12.79 5.79
C ASP A 77 -2.17 -12.98 4.29
N ASP A 78 -3.25 -13.65 3.87
CA ASP A 78 -3.57 -13.96 2.48
C ASP A 78 -4.48 -12.93 1.80
N PHE A 79 -4.97 -11.94 2.55
CA PHE A 79 -5.91 -10.94 2.01
C PHE A 79 -5.22 -9.86 1.19
N MET A 80 -4.13 -9.30 1.70
CA MET A 80 -3.39 -8.23 1.07
C MET A 80 -1.91 -8.61 0.94
N LEU A 81 -1.34 -8.32 -0.21
CA LEU A 81 0.07 -8.55 -0.48
C LEU A 81 0.70 -7.33 -1.14
N TYR A 82 1.96 -7.07 -0.83
CA TYR A 82 2.79 -6.16 -1.61
C TYR A 82 3.33 -6.89 -2.84
N PRO A 83 3.24 -6.30 -4.06
CA PRO A 83 3.90 -6.85 -5.23
C PRO A 83 5.39 -7.09 -4.97
N GLY A 84 5.89 -8.22 -5.42
CA GLY A 84 7.29 -8.64 -5.18
C GLY A 84 7.53 -9.43 -3.90
N TYR A 85 6.52 -9.58 -3.04
CA TYR A 85 6.56 -10.49 -1.90
C TYR A 85 6.00 -11.87 -2.27
N ASP A 86 6.55 -12.91 -1.66
CA ASP A 86 6.04 -14.26 -1.87
C ASP A 86 4.68 -14.39 -1.17
N PRO A 87 3.63 -14.84 -1.88
CA PRO A 87 2.34 -15.06 -1.26
C PRO A 87 2.42 -16.23 -0.26
N PRO A 88 1.65 -16.19 0.82
CA PRO A 88 1.67 -17.23 1.85
C PRO A 88 1.16 -18.58 1.35
N SER A 89 0.47 -18.62 0.21
CA SER A 89 -0.03 -19.84 -0.42
C SER A 89 0.06 -19.71 -1.94
N ASP A 90 0.56 -20.77 -2.60
CA ASP A 90 0.60 -20.86 -4.06
C ASP A 90 -0.78 -21.04 -4.71
N SER A 91 -1.79 -21.40 -3.93
CA SER A 91 -3.13 -21.74 -4.42
C SER A 91 -4.08 -20.56 -4.55
N ARG A 92 -3.79 -19.42 -3.93
CA ARG A 92 -4.67 -18.25 -3.93
C ARG A 92 -3.95 -17.00 -4.38
N PHE A 93 -4.64 -16.17 -5.16
CA PHE A 93 -4.25 -14.78 -5.36
C PHE A 93 -4.73 -13.95 -4.17
N PRO A 94 -3.96 -12.95 -3.73
CA PRO A 94 -4.43 -11.98 -2.75
C PRO A 94 -5.64 -11.22 -3.31
N VAL A 95 -6.53 -10.81 -2.43
CA VAL A 95 -7.71 -10.01 -2.81
C VAL A 95 -7.31 -8.57 -3.13
N VAL A 96 -6.28 -8.07 -2.44
CA VAL A 96 -5.75 -6.72 -2.58
C VAL A 96 -4.26 -6.77 -2.86
N LEU A 97 -3.81 -6.05 -3.89
CA LEU A 97 -2.39 -5.77 -4.13
C LEU A 97 -2.12 -4.32 -3.72
N HIS A 98 -1.28 -4.14 -2.71
CA HIS A 98 -0.91 -2.82 -2.19
C HIS A 98 0.49 -2.44 -2.67
N TYR A 99 0.58 -1.64 -3.74
CA TYR A 99 1.86 -1.17 -4.31
C TYR A 99 2.47 0.00 -3.51
N GLY A 100 2.55 -0.16 -2.20
CA GLY A 100 3.13 0.84 -1.28
C GLY A 100 4.65 0.92 -1.33
N LEU A 101 5.31 -0.12 -1.80
CA LEU A 101 6.76 -0.26 -1.86
C LEU A 101 7.24 -0.50 -3.28
N THR A 102 8.53 -0.20 -3.53
CA THR A 102 9.21 -0.58 -4.77
C THR A 102 9.14 -2.10 -4.96
N PHE A 103 8.86 -2.54 -6.17
CA PHE A 103 8.93 -3.96 -6.51
C PHE A 103 9.62 -4.18 -7.87
N ASN A 104 10.20 -5.36 -8.02
CA ASN A 104 10.92 -5.76 -9.22
C ASN A 104 10.39 -7.08 -9.75
N VAL A 105 10.32 -7.19 -11.08
CA VAL A 105 10.06 -8.44 -11.79
C VAL A 105 11.16 -8.58 -12.84
N GLN A 106 12.20 -9.32 -12.52
CA GLN A 106 13.45 -9.37 -13.30
C GLN A 106 14.02 -7.96 -13.53
N ASP A 107 14.16 -7.52 -14.79
CA ASP A 107 14.71 -6.23 -15.17
C ASP A 107 13.68 -5.09 -15.08
N TYR A 108 12.40 -5.41 -14.92
CA TYR A 108 11.34 -4.41 -14.73
C TYR A 108 11.25 -4.00 -13.27
N ALA A 109 11.20 -2.69 -13.02
CA ALA A 109 11.03 -2.13 -11.69
C ALA A 109 9.89 -1.11 -11.69
N PHE A 110 9.20 -1.00 -10.58
CA PHE A 110 8.17 0.03 -10.36
C PHE A 110 8.24 0.56 -8.93
N ASP A 111 8.18 1.90 -8.83
CA ASP A 111 7.96 2.62 -7.58
C ASP A 111 7.00 3.78 -7.85
N LYS A 112 5.91 3.87 -7.08
CA LYS A 112 4.92 4.95 -7.22
C LYS A 112 5.54 6.34 -6.99
N GLN A 113 6.59 6.45 -6.19
CA GLN A 113 7.23 7.71 -5.86
C GLN A 113 7.93 8.36 -7.08
N TRP A 114 8.33 7.55 -8.06
CA TRP A 114 8.93 8.07 -9.30
C TRP A 114 7.95 8.90 -10.14
N PHE A 115 6.64 8.68 -9.96
CA PHE A 115 5.59 9.22 -10.83
C PHE A 115 4.59 10.15 -10.12
N HIS A 116 4.75 10.38 -8.85
CA HIS A 116 3.71 10.97 -8.00
C HIS A 116 3.24 12.37 -8.44
N ARG A 117 4.04 13.14 -9.15
CA ARG A 117 3.65 14.42 -9.74
C ARG A 117 3.13 14.31 -11.17
N SER A 118 3.56 13.29 -11.88
CA SER A 118 3.28 13.11 -13.30
C SER A 118 1.91 12.51 -13.58
N VAL A 119 1.34 11.78 -12.62
CA VAL A 119 0.01 11.16 -12.77
C VAL A 119 -1.15 12.14 -12.55
N LEU A 120 -0.92 13.30 -11.95
CA LEU A 120 -1.96 14.32 -11.71
C LEU A 120 -2.27 15.18 -12.94
N GLY A 121 -1.34 15.24 -13.91
CA GLY A 121 -1.51 15.89 -15.20
C GLY A 121 -1.97 14.93 -16.28
N CYS A 122 -1.80 15.34 -17.54
CA CYS A 122 -1.99 14.43 -18.67
C CYS A 122 -0.71 13.64 -18.94
N PRO A 123 -0.61 12.41 -18.45
CA PRO A 123 0.59 11.61 -18.62
C PRO A 123 0.77 11.26 -20.10
N THR A 124 2.03 11.20 -20.54
CA THR A 124 2.33 10.61 -21.85
C THR A 124 2.05 9.11 -21.81
N PRO A 125 1.74 8.46 -22.94
CA PRO A 125 1.56 7.01 -22.99
C PRO A 125 2.76 6.21 -22.46
N GLU A 126 3.95 6.83 -22.51
CA GLU A 126 5.22 6.24 -22.05
C GLU A 126 5.53 6.52 -20.57
N LEU A 127 4.62 7.19 -19.84
CA LEU A 127 4.85 7.52 -18.43
C LEU A 127 5.25 6.30 -17.60
N PHE A 128 4.55 5.18 -17.82
CA PHE A 128 4.95 3.90 -17.24
C PHE A 128 5.57 3.01 -18.29
N GLN A 129 6.76 2.50 -17.98
CA GLN A 129 7.37 1.47 -18.80
C GLN A 129 6.41 0.30 -18.96
N ARG A 130 6.27 -0.21 -20.19
CA ARG A 130 5.46 -1.41 -20.45
C ARG A 130 6.00 -2.59 -19.64
N PRO A 131 5.18 -3.23 -18.79
CA PRO A 131 5.61 -4.42 -18.07
C PRO A 131 5.88 -5.58 -19.04
N PRO A 132 6.76 -6.52 -18.70
CA PRO A 132 6.92 -7.74 -19.47
C PRO A 132 5.64 -8.58 -19.41
N THR A 133 5.38 -9.34 -20.45
CA THR A 133 4.33 -10.35 -20.45
C THR A 133 4.79 -11.60 -19.69
N LEU A 134 3.84 -12.42 -19.28
CA LEU A 134 4.17 -13.70 -18.65
C LEU A 134 5.00 -14.61 -19.58
N ALA A 135 4.76 -14.57 -20.90
CA ALA A 135 5.53 -15.30 -21.88
C ALA A 135 7.00 -14.81 -21.96
N GLU A 136 7.18 -13.48 -21.98
CA GLU A 136 8.51 -12.87 -21.96
C GLU A 136 9.28 -13.23 -20.68
N LEU A 137 8.61 -13.25 -19.52
CA LEU A 137 9.23 -13.70 -18.29
C LEU A 137 9.67 -15.17 -18.38
N ARG A 138 8.78 -16.05 -18.81
CA ARG A 138 9.04 -17.49 -18.90
C ARG A 138 10.19 -17.82 -19.84
N SER A 139 10.41 -17.02 -20.88
CA SER A 139 11.55 -17.20 -21.78
C SER A 139 12.90 -16.92 -21.11
N LYS A 140 12.93 -16.16 -20.02
CA LYS A 140 14.14 -15.79 -19.28
C LYS A 140 14.47 -16.75 -18.11
N GLY A 141 13.62 -17.73 -17.83
CA GLY A 141 13.86 -18.72 -16.77
C GLY A 141 12.63 -19.06 -15.94
N PRO A 142 12.80 -19.90 -14.90
CA PRO A 142 11.71 -20.30 -14.03
C PRO A 142 11.13 -19.10 -13.28
N GLN A 143 9.80 -19.06 -13.21
CA GLN A 143 9.06 -18.00 -12.56
C GLN A 143 8.77 -18.33 -11.11
N ARG A 144 8.81 -17.31 -10.25
CA ARG A 144 8.26 -17.38 -8.89
C ARG A 144 6.85 -16.83 -8.89
N ARG A 145 6.01 -17.36 -8.01
CA ARG A 145 4.62 -16.90 -7.86
C ARG A 145 4.52 -15.40 -7.58
N ARG A 146 5.45 -14.86 -6.79
CA ARG A 146 5.54 -13.43 -6.52
C ARG A 146 5.69 -12.57 -7.78
N ASP A 147 6.41 -13.08 -8.81
CA ASP A 147 6.63 -12.35 -10.06
C ASP A 147 5.33 -12.28 -10.88
N GLU A 148 4.54 -13.35 -10.88
CA GLU A 148 3.21 -13.35 -11.51
C GLU A 148 2.26 -12.35 -10.84
N VAL A 149 2.24 -12.32 -9.49
CA VAL A 149 1.42 -11.38 -8.72
C VAL A 149 1.85 -9.93 -8.97
N ALA A 150 3.15 -9.67 -8.98
CA ALA A 150 3.70 -8.35 -9.28
C ALA A 150 3.34 -7.88 -10.70
N LEU A 151 3.35 -8.80 -11.69
CA LEU A 151 2.91 -8.48 -13.05
C LEU A 151 1.44 -8.09 -13.15
N VAL A 152 0.56 -8.74 -12.40
CA VAL A 152 -0.87 -8.36 -12.37
C VAL A 152 -1.00 -6.90 -11.94
N CYS A 153 -0.29 -6.50 -10.88
CA CYS A 153 -0.27 -5.12 -10.42
C CYS A 153 0.31 -4.17 -11.47
N ALA A 154 1.48 -4.50 -12.04
CA ALA A 154 2.15 -3.65 -13.03
C ALA A 154 1.30 -3.42 -14.28
N TRP A 155 0.67 -4.47 -14.82
CA TRP A 155 -0.24 -4.36 -15.96
C TRP A 155 -1.51 -3.58 -15.64
N GLY A 156 -2.07 -3.75 -14.43
CA GLY A 156 -3.21 -2.97 -13.97
C GLY A 156 -2.89 -1.47 -13.98
N LEU A 157 -1.77 -1.07 -13.41
CA LEU A 157 -1.31 0.32 -13.38
C LEU A 157 -1.03 0.86 -14.78
N TYR A 158 -0.32 0.11 -15.61
CA TYR A 158 0.00 0.49 -16.98
C TYR A 158 -1.26 0.72 -17.82
N ASN A 159 -2.20 -0.21 -17.79
CA ASN A 159 -3.45 -0.11 -18.55
C ASN A 159 -4.34 1.03 -18.04
N ALA A 160 -4.46 1.20 -16.71
CA ALA A 160 -5.23 2.29 -16.13
C ALA A 160 -4.69 3.66 -16.53
N THR A 161 -3.36 3.83 -16.53
CA THR A 161 -2.73 5.10 -16.94
C THR A 161 -2.93 5.38 -18.41
N ARG A 162 -2.81 4.38 -19.28
CA ARG A 162 -3.12 4.53 -20.71
C ARG A 162 -4.56 4.91 -20.97
N GLN A 163 -5.48 4.22 -20.31
CA GLN A 163 -6.90 4.52 -20.42
C GLN A 163 -7.21 5.94 -19.97
N TYR A 164 -6.65 6.37 -18.83
CA TYR A 164 -6.78 7.74 -18.36
C TYR A 164 -6.24 8.78 -19.39
N ALA A 165 -5.08 8.52 -19.97
CA ALA A 165 -4.50 9.41 -20.98
C ALA A 165 -5.41 9.54 -22.23
N ILE A 166 -5.98 8.45 -22.70
CA ILE A 166 -6.93 8.43 -23.81
C ILE A 166 -8.21 9.20 -23.48
N GLU A 167 -8.86 8.86 -22.36
CA GLU A 167 -10.19 9.38 -22.01
C GLU A 167 -10.16 10.83 -21.56
N ARG A 168 -9.14 11.25 -20.84
CA ARG A 168 -9.05 12.58 -20.22
C ARG A 168 -8.17 13.57 -20.94
N CYS A 169 -7.19 13.08 -21.68
CA CYS A 169 -6.18 13.91 -22.30
C CYS A 169 -6.21 13.85 -23.83
N GLY A 170 -7.03 12.99 -24.42
CA GLY A 170 -7.12 12.82 -25.87
C GLY A 170 -5.81 12.31 -26.51
N ILE A 171 -4.97 11.62 -25.75
CA ILE A 171 -3.69 11.08 -26.19
C ILE A 171 -3.93 9.63 -26.60
N ALA A 172 -3.81 9.32 -27.89
CA ALA A 172 -3.98 7.98 -28.44
C ALA A 172 -2.67 7.18 -28.45
#